data_82bdec863dbe4f9e12fec71e5cf5d7c8
#
_entry.id   82bdec863dbe4f9e12fec71e5cf5d7c8
#
_cell.length_a   1.000
_cell.length_b   1.000
_cell.length_c   1.000
_cell.angle_alpha   90.00
_cell.angle_beta   90.00
_cell.angle_gamma   90.00
#
_symmetry.space_group_name_H-M   'P 1'
#
loop_
_entity.id
_entity.type
_entity.pdbx_description
1 polymer ?
#
loop_
_entity_poly.entity_id
_entity_poly.type
_entity_poly.pdbx_seq_one_letter_code
_entity_poly.pdbx_strand_id
1 'polypeptide(L)'
;LPFGLTYTYAYYPMLIQAKAMVKNHEIGKVRKIMVEYPQGWLSDKLEDTGQKQAAWRSDPQKAGISNCFGDIGTHCGHLAEYISGLKITEVLAELNAFVPGRTLDDDADVFFRMEQQAQGVISASQVAHGDENNLKFRIYGEEGALEWSNTDHNTLLVKKQGAPTQIYRTGVDHSYLHEETHLNMRTPSGHPEGYIEAFANIYRNFSDHVRQFKVHSSPD
;
A
#
# COMPACT_ATOMS: atom_id res chain seq x y z
N LEU A 1 23.67 0.38 -9.57
CA LEU A 1 23.49 1.25 -8.40
C LEU A 1 22.14 0.96 -7.76
N PRO A 2 22.04 0.90 -6.40
CA PRO A 2 20.77 0.78 -5.72
C PRO A 2 19.82 1.93 -6.07
N PHE A 3 18.57 1.60 -6.29
CA PHE A 3 17.49 2.54 -6.54
C PHE A 3 16.30 2.16 -5.67
N GLY A 4 15.61 3.11 -5.09
CA GLY A 4 14.48 2.88 -4.21
C GLY A 4 13.33 3.85 -4.45
N LEU A 5 12.11 3.34 -4.42
CA LEU A 5 10.88 4.12 -4.42
C LEU A 5 10.29 4.16 -3.01
N THR A 6 9.75 5.31 -2.62
CA THR A 6 9.23 5.52 -1.28
C THR A 6 7.76 5.12 -1.15
N TYR A 7 7.44 3.84 -1.40
CA TYR A 7 6.11 3.29 -1.17
C TYR A 7 5.84 3.13 0.34
N THR A 8 5.49 4.23 0.97
CA THR A 8 5.43 4.41 2.42
C THR A 8 4.55 3.38 3.13
N TYR A 9 3.38 3.05 2.54
CA TYR A 9 2.44 2.13 3.19
C TYR A 9 3.02 0.72 3.41
N ALA A 10 3.89 0.24 2.53
CA ALA A 10 4.55 -1.05 2.68
C ALA A 10 5.40 -1.16 3.96
N TYR A 11 5.72 -0.05 4.59
CA TYR A 11 6.56 0.02 5.78
C TYR A 11 5.81 0.36 7.07
N TYR A 12 4.48 0.38 7.03
CA TYR A 12 3.66 0.38 8.24
C TYR A 12 3.77 -0.98 8.95
N PRO A 13 3.98 -1.02 10.27
CA PRO A 13 4.21 -2.28 10.99
C PRO A 13 3.15 -3.36 10.75
N MET A 14 1.87 -2.99 10.70
CA MET A 14 0.79 -3.97 10.49
C MET A 14 0.74 -4.51 9.06
N LEU A 15 1.23 -3.79 8.05
CA LEU A 15 1.38 -4.32 6.69
C LEU A 15 2.62 -5.19 6.56
N ILE A 16 3.69 -4.92 7.32
CA ILE A 16 4.83 -5.84 7.47
C ILE A 16 4.38 -7.14 8.16
N GLN A 17 3.55 -7.04 9.20
CA GLN A 17 2.95 -8.20 9.87
C GLN A 17 2.09 -9.01 8.89
N ALA A 18 1.24 -8.36 8.11
CA ALA A 18 0.43 -9.03 7.09
C ALA A 18 1.29 -9.79 6.08
N LYS A 19 2.37 -9.18 5.58
CA LYS A 19 3.34 -9.82 4.69
C LYS A 19 4.00 -11.04 5.34
N ALA A 20 4.44 -10.93 6.58
CA ALA A 20 5.04 -12.05 7.32
C ALA A 20 4.06 -13.21 7.48
N MET A 21 2.79 -12.94 7.81
CA MET A 21 1.74 -13.96 7.93
C MET A 21 1.46 -14.67 6.60
N VAL A 22 1.40 -13.92 5.49
CA VAL A 22 1.23 -14.51 4.15
C VAL A 22 2.41 -15.38 3.78
N LYS A 23 3.63 -14.91 3.98
CA LYS A 23 4.89 -15.64 3.74
C LYS A 23 4.96 -16.94 4.54
N ASN A 24 4.44 -16.95 5.76
CA ASN A 24 4.38 -18.11 6.64
C ASN A 24 3.14 -18.99 6.41
N HIS A 25 2.38 -18.75 5.35
CA HIS A 25 1.17 -19.51 4.98
C HIS A 25 0.06 -19.52 6.04
N GLU A 26 -0.01 -18.51 6.92
CA GLU A 26 -1.01 -18.47 8.01
C GLU A 26 -2.46 -18.27 7.55
N ILE A 27 -2.65 -17.86 6.29
CA ILE A 27 -3.97 -17.76 5.64
C ILE A 27 -4.12 -18.75 4.49
N GLY A 28 -3.17 -19.68 4.31
CA GLY A 28 -3.12 -20.60 3.17
C GLY A 28 -2.75 -19.90 1.86
N LYS A 29 -2.99 -20.57 0.73
CA LYS A 29 -2.71 -20.01 -0.60
C LYS A 29 -3.60 -18.80 -0.89
N VAL A 30 -3.01 -17.71 -1.36
CA VAL A 30 -3.74 -16.48 -1.70
C VAL A 30 -4.68 -16.71 -2.88
N ARG A 31 -5.92 -16.25 -2.76
CA ARG A 31 -6.98 -16.34 -3.79
C ARG A 31 -7.42 -15.01 -4.31
N LYS A 32 -7.60 -14.02 -3.41
CA LYS A 32 -8.19 -12.71 -3.75
C LYS A 32 -7.52 -11.59 -2.98
N ILE A 33 -7.27 -10.47 -3.66
CA ILE A 33 -6.78 -9.22 -3.05
C ILE A 33 -7.71 -8.08 -3.46
N MET A 34 -8.01 -7.20 -2.52
CA MET A 34 -8.79 -5.98 -2.76
C MET A 34 -8.04 -4.81 -2.13
N VAL A 35 -7.77 -3.79 -2.92
CA VAL A 35 -7.13 -2.56 -2.45
C VAL A 35 -7.97 -1.38 -2.90
N GLU A 36 -8.34 -0.53 -1.94
CA GLU A 36 -9.14 0.67 -2.17
C GLU A 36 -8.34 1.87 -1.68
N TYR A 37 -8.26 2.93 -2.48
CA TYR A 37 -7.57 4.15 -2.08
C TYR A 37 -8.38 5.39 -2.49
N PRO A 38 -9.50 5.66 -1.78
CA PRO A 38 -10.25 6.87 -2.00
C PRO A 38 -9.62 8.07 -1.28
N GLN A 39 -9.58 9.19 -2.00
CA GLN A 39 -9.26 10.53 -1.54
C GLN A 39 -10.25 11.51 -2.18
N GLY A 40 -10.62 12.59 -1.49
CA GLY A 40 -11.57 13.60 -1.98
C GLY A 40 -10.92 14.94 -2.34
N TRP A 41 -9.61 15.08 -2.24
CA TRP A 41 -8.94 16.38 -2.30
C TRP A 41 -8.95 17.03 -3.70
N LEU A 42 -9.12 16.25 -4.78
CA LEU A 42 -9.24 16.74 -6.15
C LEU A 42 -10.68 16.73 -6.69
N SER A 43 -11.68 16.60 -5.82
CA SER A 43 -13.09 16.66 -6.23
C SER A 43 -13.47 17.99 -6.88
N ASP A 44 -12.84 19.08 -6.45
CA ASP A 44 -12.93 20.38 -7.10
C ASP A 44 -11.73 20.64 -8.00
N LYS A 45 -11.88 21.57 -8.96
CA LYS A 45 -10.84 21.93 -9.91
C LYS A 45 -9.77 22.84 -9.26
N LEU A 46 -9.01 22.27 -8.33
CA LEU A 46 -8.00 22.99 -7.53
C LEU A 46 -6.83 23.49 -8.37
N GLU A 47 -6.55 22.89 -9.51
CA GLU A 47 -5.52 23.34 -10.45
C GLU A 47 -5.74 24.78 -10.94
N ASP A 48 -7.00 25.24 -11.02
CA ASP A 48 -7.35 26.60 -11.43
C ASP A 48 -7.17 27.63 -10.27
N THR A 49 -6.95 27.18 -9.03
CA THR A 49 -6.79 28.03 -7.85
C THR A 49 -5.33 28.41 -7.53
N GLY A 50 -4.37 27.87 -8.30
CA GLY A 50 -2.95 28.03 -8.05
C GLY A 50 -2.37 27.06 -7.02
N GLN A 51 -3.14 26.05 -6.59
CA GLN A 51 -2.67 24.99 -5.71
C GLN A 51 -1.61 24.13 -6.45
N LYS A 52 -0.36 24.18 -5.97
CA LYS A 52 0.80 23.62 -6.67
C LYS A 52 0.70 22.11 -6.94
N GLN A 53 0.17 21.37 -5.96
CA GLN A 53 0.10 19.89 -6.05
C GLN A 53 -0.94 19.48 -7.11
N ALA A 54 -2.07 20.16 -7.19
CA ALA A 54 -3.07 19.94 -8.24
C ALA A 54 -2.54 20.37 -9.60
N ALA A 55 -1.93 21.57 -9.70
CA ALA A 55 -1.49 22.14 -10.95
C ALA A 55 -0.46 21.30 -11.73
N TRP A 56 0.47 20.59 -11.04
CA TRP A 56 1.41 19.74 -11.76
C TRP A 56 0.85 18.34 -12.05
N ARG A 57 0.00 17.80 -11.14
CA ARG A 57 -0.56 16.46 -11.31
C ARG A 57 -1.61 16.38 -12.41
N SER A 58 -2.39 17.44 -12.61
CA SER A 58 -3.40 17.51 -13.68
C SER A 58 -2.83 17.95 -15.04
N ASP A 59 -1.55 18.33 -15.11
CA ASP A 59 -0.86 18.74 -16.33
C ASP A 59 -0.16 17.53 -16.99
N PRO A 60 -0.63 17.03 -18.16
CA PRO A 60 -0.02 15.89 -18.83
C PRO A 60 1.46 16.09 -19.20
N GLN A 61 1.91 17.32 -19.36
CA GLN A 61 3.32 17.62 -19.68
C GLN A 61 4.24 17.44 -18.47
N LYS A 62 3.68 17.46 -17.25
CA LYS A 62 4.42 17.31 -15.99
C LYS A 62 4.17 15.97 -15.31
N ALA A 63 2.92 15.55 -15.24
CA ALA A 63 2.53 14.29 -14.58
C ALA A 63 2.74 13.06 -15.50
N GLY A 64 2.76 13.24 -16.81
CA GLY A 64 2.84 12.14 -17.76
C GLY A 64 1.45 11.64 -18.18
N ILE A 65 1.27 10.32 -18.26
CA ILE A 65 0.08 9.72 -18.88
C ILE A 65 -1.09 9.46 -17.92
N SER A 66 -0.89 9.64 -16.61
CA SER A 66 -1.89 9.36 -15.58
C SER A 66 -1.69 10.31 -14.39
N ASN A 67 -2.78 10.69 -13.74
CA ASN A 67 -2.79 11.42 -12.49
C ASN A 67 -3.13 10.51 -11.32
N CYS A 68 -4.39 10.13 -11.16
CA CYS A 68 -4.87 9.37 -10.00
C CYS A 68 -4.20 8.01 -9.89
N PHE A 69 -4.23 7.20 -10.94
CA PHE A 69 -3.62 5.88 -10.89
C PHE A 69 -2.09 5.95 -10.79
N GLY A 70 -1.47 6.90 -11.48
CA GLY A 70 -0.02 7.15 -11.40
C GLY A 70 0.44 7.59 -10.01
N ASP A 71 -0.36 8.38 -9.29
CA ASP A 71 -0.07 8.88 -7.94
C ASP A 71 -0.42 7.81 -6.88
N ILE A 72 -1.70 7.43 -6.76
CA ILE A 72 -2.18 6.58 -5.66
C ILE A 72 -2.47 5.11 -6.06
N GLY A 73 -2.86 4.84 -7.32
CA GLY A 73 -3.07 3.48 -7.80
C GLY A 73 -1.80 2.63 -7.79
N THR A 74 -0.64 3.24 -8.01
CA THR A 74 0.67 2.56 -7.92
C THR A 74 0.97 2.05 -6.50
N HIS A 75 0.54 2.76 -5.45
CA HIS A 75 0.61 2.26 -4.08
C HIS A 75 -0.23 1.00 -3.88
N CYS A 76 -1.41 0.96 -4.49
CA CYS A 76 -2.30 -0.20 -4.42
C CYS A 76 -1.69 -1.43 -5.10
N GLY A 77 -1.17 -1.27 -6.32
CA GLY A 77 -0.48 -2.32 -7.05
C GLY A 77 0.76 -2.83 -6.31
N HIS A 78 1.57 -1.90 -5.80
CA HIS A 78 2.74 -2.24 -4.98
C HIS A 78 2.36 -3.05 -3.73
N LEU A 79 1.33 -2.64 -2.99
CA LEU A 79 0.88 -3.38 -1.80
C LEU A 79 0.38 -4.78 -2.16
N ALA A 80 -0.36 -4.93 -3.25
CA ALA A 80 -0.84 -6.24 -3.70
C ALA A 80 0.33 -7.20 -3.94
N GLU A 81 1.36 -6.77 -4.67
CA GLU A 81 2.56 -7.58 -4.90
C GLU A 81 3.43 -7.76 -3.64
N TYR A 82 3.65 -6.69 -2.89
CA TYR A 82 4.54 -6.69 -1.72
C TYR A 82 4.07 -7.63 -0.62
N ILE A 83 2.77 -7.63 -0.33
CA ILE A 83 2.20 -8.45 0.76
C ILE A 83 2.00 -9.89 0.33
N SER A 84 1.50 -10.10 -0.90
CA SER A 84 1.26 -11.46 -1.41
C SER A 84 2.53 -12.20 -1.80
N GLY A 85 3.60 -11.47 -2.16
CA GLY A 85 4.80 -12.02 -2.78
C GLY A 85 4.59 -12.51 -4.22
N LEU A 86 3.42 -12.28 -4.82
CA LEU A 86 3.04 -12.68 -6.18
C LEU A 86 3.15 -11.48 -7.13
N LYS A 87 3.42 -11.74 -8.42
CA LYS A 87 3.45 -10.70 -9.45
C LYS A 87 2.12 -10.56 -10.16
N ILE A 88 1.73 -9.33 -10.48
CA ILE A 88 0.61 -9.04 -11.37
C ILE A 88 1.02 -9.43 -12.80
N THR A 89 0.21 -10.22 -13.47
CA THR A 89 0.48 -10.77 -14.80
C THR A 89 -0.41 -10.19 -15.88
N GLU A 90 -1.63 -9.80 -15.53
CA GLU A 90 -2.62 -9.24 -16.45
C GLU A 90 -3.44 -8.18 -15.73
N VAL A 91 -3.85 -7.14 -16.45
CA VAL A 91 -4.74 -6.08 -15.96
C VAL A 91 -5.83 -5.79 -16.97
N LEU A 92 -7.01 -5.43 -16.45
CA LEU A 92 -8.11 -4.79 -17.16
C LEU A 92 -8.47 -3.54 -16.38
N ALA A 93 -8.29 -2.37 -16.98
CA ALA A 93 -8.44 -1.08 -16.29
C ALA A 93 -9.45 -0.18 -16.99
N GLU A 94 -10.21 0.55 -16.19
CA GLU A 94 -10.99 1.70 -16.60
C GLU A 94 -10.47 2.92 -15.84
N LEU A 95 -10.04 3.95 -16.58
CA LEU A 95 -9.55 5.21 -16.05
C LEU A 95 -10.50 6.33 -16.48
N ASN A 96 -10.98 7.10 -15.52
CA ASN A 96 -11.98 8.13 -15.74
C ASN A 96 -11.45 9.52 -15.33
N ALA A 97 -11.92 10.55 -16.03
CA ALA A 97 -11.76 11.95 -15.64
C ALA A 97 -13.15 12.54 -15.40
N PHE A 98 -13.60 12.55 -14.15
CA PHE A 98 -14.94 13.01 -13.79
C PHE A 98 -15.02 14.53 -13.69
N VAL A 99 -13.95 15.21 -13.28
CA VAL A 99 -13.95 16.66 -13.17
C VAL A 99 -13.85 17.30 -14.54
N PRO A 100 -14.83 18.14 -14.95
CA PRO A 100 -14.88 18.71 -16.28
C PRO A 100 -13.59 19.46 -16.66
N GLY A 101 -13.08 19.17 -17.87
CA GLY A 101 -11.87 19.79 -18.43
C GLY A 101 -10.55 19.15 -18.00
N ARG A 102 -10.54 18.13 -17.15
CA ARG A 102 -9.36 17.28 -16.93
C ARG A 102 -9.15 16.33 -18.10
N THR A 103 -7.92 16.05 -18.41
CA THR A 103 -7.51 15.13 -19.48
C THR A 103 -6.81 13.88 -18.91
N LEU A 104 -6.30 13.96 -17.69
CA LEU A 104 -5.78 12.82 -16.96
C LEU A 104 -6.85 12.27 -16.03
N ASP A 105 -6.70 11.00 -15.69
CA ASP A 105 -7.59 10.29 -14.76
C ASP A 105 -7.59 10.93 -13.37
N ASP A 106 -8.77 11.04 -12.78
CA ASP A 106 -8.99 11.38 -11.37
C ASP A 106 -9.67 10.23 -10.61
N ASP A 107 -9.95 9.13 -11.32
CA ASP A 107 -10.55 7.90 -10.82
C ASP A 107 -10.09 6.71 -11.67
N ALA A 108 -9.93 5.53 -11.06
CA ALA A 108 -9.52 4.32 -11.75
C ALA A 108 -9.97 3.05 -11.04
N ASP A 109 -10.58 2.14 -11.80
CA ASP A 109 -10.88 0.77 -11.37
C ASP A 109 -10.08 -0.24 -12.20
N VAL A 110 -9.41 -1.15 -11.52
CA VAL A 110 -8.53 -2.14 -12.15
C VAL A 110 -8.80 -3.52 -11.63
N PHE A 111 -9.20 -4.44 -12.50
CA PHE A 111 -9.13 -5.87 -12.25
C PHE A 111 -7.75 -6.38 -12.64
N PHE A 112 -7.16 -7.26 -11.82
CA PHE A 112 -5.87 -7.86 -12.12
C PHE A 112 -5.82 -9.35 -11.83
N ARG A 113 -4.95 -10.05 -12.58
CA ARG A 113 -4.55 -11.42 -12.29
C ARG A 113 -3.10 -11.44 -11.83
N MET A 114 -2.79 -12.41 -11.01
CA MET A 114 -1.45 -12.63 -10.46
C MET A 114 -1.00 -14.05 -10.72
N GLU A 115 0.27 -14.31 -10.46
CA GLU A 115 0.81 -15.65 -10.39
C GLU A 115 -0.05 -16.56 -9.48
N GLN A 116 0.09 -17.87 -9.63
CA GLN A 116 -0.63 -18.87 -8.86
C GLN A 116 -2.17 -18.75 -8.93
N GLN A 117 -2.70 -18.12 -9.98
CA GLN A 117 -4.15 -17.91 -10.22
C GLN A 117 -4.85 -17.00 -9.20
N ALA A 118 -4.10 -16.26 -8.39
CA ALA A 118 -4.69 -15.21 -7.54
C ALA A 118 -5.23 -14.06 -8.40
N GLN A 119 -6.25 -13.38 -7.90
CA GLN A 119 -6.91 -12.27 -8.60
C GLN A 119 -7.15 -11.10 -7.65
N GLY A 120 -7.34 -9.92 -8.19
CA GLY A 120 -7.67 -8.79 -7.35
C GLY A 120 -8.37 -7.64 -8.06
N VAL A 121 -8.70 -6.67 -7.23
CA VAL A 121 -9.29 -5.39 -7.66
C VAL A 121 -8.54 -4.27 -6.96
N ILE A 122 -8.24 -3.21 -7.72
CA ILE A 122 -7.82 -1.91 -7.21
C ILE A 122 -8.92 -0.92 -7.57
N SER A 123 -9.36 -0.11 -6.61
CA SER A 123 -10.16 1.07 -6.83
C SER A 123 -9.42 2.27 -6.24
N ALA A 124 -9.06 3.23 -7.07
CA ALA A 124 -8.32 4.42 -6.68
C ALA A 124 -9.05 5.66 -7.16
N SER A 125 -9.36 6.59 -6.26
CA SER A 125 -10.10 7.80 -6.58
C SER A 125 -9.52 9.01 -5.86
N GLN A 126 -9.37 10.12 -6.57
CA GLN A 126 -9.03 11.42 -5.97
C GLN A 126 -10.23 12.38 -5.92
N VAL A 127 -11.41 11.86 -6.32
CA VAL A 127 -12.68 12.60 -6.34
C VAL A 127 -13.74 12.00 -5.40
N ALA A 128 -13.33 11.13 -4.49
CA ALA A 128 -14.18 10.52 -3.47
C ALA A 128 -14.45 11.51 -2.33
N HIS A 129 -15.43 12.39 -2.50
CA HIS A 129 -15.78 13.45 -1.55
C HIS A 129 -15.97 12.91 -0.12
N GLY A 130 -15.27 13.51 0.84
CA GLY A 130 -15.35 13.15 2.26
C GLY A 130 -14.26 12.17 2.73
N ASP A 131 -13.60 11.48 1.81
CA ASP A 131 -12.41 10.70 2.15
C ASP A 131 -11.13 11.57 2.10
N GLU A 132 -10.32 11.51 3.16
CA GLU A 132 -9.06 12.23 3.23
C GLU A 132 -7.91 11.42 2.63
N ASN A 133 -7.61 10.25 3.20
CA ASN A 133 -6.52 9.36 2.79
C ASN A 133 -6.81 7.92 3.23
N ASN A 134 -7.87 7.33 2.69
CA ASN A 134 -8.49 6.11 3.21
C ASN A 134 -8.04 4.85 2.45
N LEU A 135 -6.73 4.58 2.45
CA LEU A 135 -6.21 3.33 1.89
C LEU A 135 -6.68 2.13 2.72
N LYS A 136 -7.26 1.13 2.06
CA LYS A 136 -7.69 -0.14 2.65
C LYS A 136 -7.10 -1.30 1.87
N PHE A 137 -6.70 -2.33 2.60
CA PHE A 137 -6.13 -3.55 2.03
C PHE A 137 -6.82 -4.78 2.63
N ARG A 138 -7.24 -5.71 1.76
CA ARG A 138 -7.82 -7.00 2.16
C ARG A 138 -7.21 -8.10 1.31
N ILE A 139 -6.78 -9.18 1.95
CA ILE A 139 -6.25 -10.38 1.28
C ILE A 139 -6.94 -11.63 1.82
N TYR A 140 -7.37 -12.49 0.94
CA TYR A 140 -8.10 -13.71 1.23
C TYR A 140 -7.31 -14.92 0.73
N GLY A 141 -6.99 -15.82 1.63
CA GLY A 141 -6.39 -17.10 1.35
C GLY A 141 -7.39 -18.25 1.48
N GLU A 142 -6.87 -19.48 1.43
CA GLU A 142 -7.67 -20.70 1.59
C GLU A 142 -8.14 -20.93 3.02
N GLU A 143 -7.35 -20.46 4.00
CA GLU A 143 -7.55 -20.73 5.44
C GLU A 143 -7.89 -19.50 6.26
N GLY A 144 -7.81 -18.30 5.67
CA GLY A 144 -8.10 -17.07 6.39
C GLY A 144 -7.99 -15.83 5.52
N ALA A 145 -8.18 -14.68 6.17
CA ALA A 145 -8.07 -13.36 5.53
C ALA A 145 -7.42 -12.36 6.49
N LEU A 146 -6.78 -11.36 5.89
CA LEU A 146 -6.23 -10.20 6.59
C LEU A 146 -6.90 -8.94 6.08
N GLU A 147 -7.15 -7.99 6.98
CA GLU A 147 -7.72 -6.69 6.63
C GLU A 147 -7.01 -5.58 7.39
N TRP A 148 -6.66 -4.52 6.68
CA TRP A 148 -6.01 -3.34 7.23
C TRP A 148 -6.61 -2.07 6.63
N SER A 149 -6.67 -1.00 7.43
CA SER A 149 -7.12 0.33 6.98
C SER A 149 -6.18 1.41 7.50
N ASN A 150 -5.89 2.41 6.67
CA ASN A 150 -5.09 3.57 7.06
C ASN A 150 -5.78 4.43 8.15
N THR A 151 -7.09 4.38 8.27
CA THR A 151 -7.83 5.08 9.33
C THR A 151 -7.62 4.49 10.72
N ASP A 152 -7.21 3.21 10.79
CA ASP A 152 -6.73 2.54 12.02
C ASP A 152 -5.46 1.73 11.71
N HIS A 153 -4.43 2.43 11.26
CA HIS A 153 -3.22 1.83 10.71
C HIS A 153 -2.40 1.00 11.71
N ASN A 154 -2.65 1.15 13.00
CA ASN A 154 -1.99 0.35 14.05
C ASN A 154 -2.71 -0.97 14.35
N THR A 155 -3.73 -1.32 13.56
CA THR A 155 -4.55 -2.52 13.72
C THR A 155 -4.52 -3.37 12.45
N LEU A 156 -4.38 -4.70 12.62
CA LEU A 156 -4.58 -5.69 11.57
C LEU A 156 -5.63 -6.70 12.04
N LEU A 157 -6.68 -6.89 11.25
CA LEU A 157 -7.70 -7.90 11.52
C LEU A 157 -7.30 -9.22 10.85
N VAL A 158 -7.30 -10.29 11.63
CA VAL A 158 -7.05 -11.66 11.18
C VAL A 158 -8.33 -12.47 11.31
N LYS A 159 -8.82 -13.00 10.20
CA LYS A 159 -10.11 -13.70 10.12
C LYS A 159 -9.88 -15.14 9.69
N LYS A 160 -10.40 -16.09 10.47
CA LYS A 160 -10.39 -17.52 10.12
C LYS A 160 -11.81 -18.07 10.18
N GLN A 161 -12.13 -19.01 9.28
CA GLN A 161 -13.46 -19.61 9.27
C GLN A 161 -13.73 -20.36 10.59
N GLY A 162 -14.90 -20.12 11.17
CA GLY A 162 -15.32 -20.78 12.41
C GLY A 162 -14.63 -20.26 13.69
N ALA A 163 -13.84 -19.18 13.59
CA ALA A 163 -13.17 -18.56 14.73
C ALA A 163 -13.55 -17.06 14.86
N PRO A 164 -13.46 -16.48 16.05
CA PRO A 164 -13.59 -15.03 16.23
C PRO A 164 -12.51 -14.28 15.43
N THR A 165 -12.83 -13.07 14.98
CA THR A 165 -11.84 -12.17 14.40
C THR A 165 -10.79 -11.79 15.46
N GLN A 166 -9.53 -12.03 15.15
CA GLN A 166 -8.41 -11.62 15.98
C GLN A 166 -7.96 -10.21 15.60
N ILE A 167 -7.58 -9.42 16.59
CA ILE A 167 -7.08 -8.06 16.42
C ILE A 167 -5.60 -8.05 16.81
N TYR A 168 -4.74 -7.84 15.83
CA TYR A 168 -3.31 -7.62 16.03
C TYR A 168 -3.05 -6.11 16.10
N ARG A 169 -2.22 -5.69 17.05
CA ARG A 169 -1.91 -4.26 17.25
C ARG A 169 -0.41 -4.04 17.30
N THR A 170 0.02 -2.83 16.92
CA THR A 170 1.41 -2.40 17.08
C THR A 170 1.80 -2.30 18.54
N GLY A 171 3.06 -2.57 18.85
CA GLY A 171 3.67 -2.46 20.18
C GLY A 171 4.87 -3.38 20.31
N VAL A 172 6.04 -2.83 20.68
CA VAL A 172 7.29 -3.61 20.80
C VAL A 172 7.23 -4.69 21.89
N ASP A 173 6.28 -4.60 22.80
CA ASP A 173 6.02 -5.53 23.90
C ASP A 173 5.05 -6.67 23.54
N HIS A 174 4.52 -6.72 22.32
CA HIS A 174 3.60 -7.76 21.86
C HIS A 174 4.34 -8.99 21.32
N SER A 175 4.44 -10.06 22.09
CA SER A 175 5.12 -11.30 21.74
C SER A 175 4.50 -12.10 20.59
N TYR A 176 3.27 -11.77 20.16
CA TYR A 176 2.57 -12.44 19.06
C TYR A 176 2.92 -11.89 17.67
N LEU A 177 3.71 -10.82 17.59
CA LEU A 177 4.14 -10.24 16.33
C LEU A 177 5.40 -10.94 15.80
N HIS A 178 5.53 -11.00 14.48
CA HIS A 178 6.72 -11.54 13.84
C HIS A 178 7.95 -10.64 14.06
N GLU A 179 9.13 -11.23 14.05
CA GLU A 179 10.40 -10.51 14.24
C GLU A 179 10.58 -9.37 13.22
N GLU A 180 10.22 -9.61 11.96
CA GLU A 180 10.27 -8.59 10.89
C GLU A 180 9.42 -7.34 11.26
N THR A 181 8.31 -7.53 11.96
CA THR A 181 7.46 -6.44 12.44
C THR A 181 8.11 -5.70 13.60
N HIS A 182 8.67 -6.43 14.58
CA HIS A 182 9.39 -5.85 15.70
C HIS A 182 10.55 -4.96 15.28
N LEU A 183 11.32 -5.37 14.26
CA LEU A 183 12.42 -4.58 13.72
C LEU A 183 11.97 -3.23 13.11
N ASN A 184 10.69 -3.07 12.84
CA ASN A 184 10.11 -1.88 12.21
C ASN A 184 9.19 -1.08 13.16
N MET A 185 9.22 -1.37 14.46
CA MET A 185 8.48 -0.65 15.50
C MET A 185 9.43 -0.05 16.54
N ARG A 186 8.96 0.98 17.24
CA ARG A 186 9.74 1.72 18.25
C ARG A 186 8.96 2.00 19.52
N THR A 187 7.64 2.09 19.41
CA THR A 187 6.78 2.49 20.52
C THR A 187 6.19 1.28 21.26
N PRO A 188 5.95 1.39 22.57
CA PRO A 188 5.24 0.37 23.31
C PRO A 188 3.75 0.35 22.91
N SER A 189 3.04 -0.71 23.30
CA SER A 189 1.61 -0.87 23.03
C SER A 189 0.79 0.35 23.48
N GLY A 190 -0.23 0.68 22.67
CA GLY A 190 -1.08 1.85 22.90
C GLY A 190 -0.51 3.20 22.42
N HIS A 191 0.71 3.21 21.91
CA HIS A 191 1.29 4.40 21.29
C HIS A 191 1.28 4.26 19.75
N PRO A 192 0.90 5.30 19.01
CA PRO A 192 0.81 5.22 17.55
C PRO A 192 2.20 5.18 16.92
N GLU A 193 2.33 4.38 15.87
CA GLU A 193 3.39 4.48 14.85
C GLU A 193 2.72 4.62 13.48
N GLY A 194 3.26 5.47 12.60
CA GLY A 194 2.58 5.76 11.35
C GLY A 194 3.49 6.27 10.24
N TYR A 195 3.08 7.34 9.60
CA TYR A 195 3.65 7.86 8.36
C TYR A 195 5.14 8.22 8.47
N ILE A 196 5.54 8.92 9.52
CA ILE A 196 6.93 9.35 9.71
C ILE A 196 7.84 8.16 10.00
N GLU A 197 7.40 7.25 10.85
CA GLU A 197 8.12 6.03 11.20
C GLU A 197 8.25 5.08 9.99
N ALA A 198 7.23 5.03 9.14
CA ALA A 198 7.28 4.27 7.89
C ALA A 198 8.36 4.82 6.94
N PHE A 199 8.48 6.13 6.79
CA PHE A 199 9.60 6.73 6.05
C PHE A 199 10.95 6.42 6.69
N ALA A 200 11.07 6.50 8.01
CA ALA A 200 12.30 6.15 8.70
C ALA A 200 12.71 4.67 8.43
N ASN A 201 11.73 3.76 8.37
CA ASN A 201 11.95 2.36 8.01
C ASN A 201 12.47 2.21 6.57
N ILE A 202 11.90 2.95 5.60
CA ILE A 202 12.38 2.95 4.21
C ILE A 202 13.84 3.39 4.15
N TYR A 203 14.18 4.54 4.74
CA TYR A 203 15.54 5.07 4.70
C TYR A 203 16.54 4.15 5.37
N ARG A 204 16.19 3.54 6.49
CA ARG A 204 17.03 2.54 7.15
C ARG A 204 17.30 1.35 6.22
N ASN A 205 16.25 0.73 5.69
CA ASN A 205 16.37 -0.44 4.83
C ASN A 205 17.14 -0.11 3.54
N PHE A 206 16.91 1.04 2.94
CA PHE A 206 17.64 1.49 1.76
C PHE A 206 19.14 1.73 2.08
N SER A 207 19.44 2.36 3.22
CA SER A 207 20.81 2.58 3.68
C SER A 207 21.56 1.25 3.88
N ASP A 208 20.92 0.26 4.47
CA ASP A 208 21.50 -1.07 4.68
C ASP A 208 21.76 -1.77 3.34
N HIS A 209 20.81 -1.66 2.40
CA HIS A 209 20.99 -2.18 1.05
C HIS A 209 22.16 -1.53 0.30
N VAL A 210 22.32 -0.21 0.42
CA VAL A 210 23.47 0.52 -0.16
C VAL A 210 24.78 0.07 0.46
N ARG A 211 24.83 -0.16 1.77
CA ARG A 211 26.03 -0.66 2.45
C ARG A 211 26.43 -2.05 1.96
N GLN A 212 25.45 -2.96 1.87
CA GLN A 212 25.68 -4.32 1.34
C GLN A 212 26.15 -4.27 -0.10
N PHE A 213 25.56 -3.43 -0.96
CA PHE A 213 25.98 -3.26 -2.34
C PHE A 213 27.44 -2.79 -2.44
N LYS A 214 27.86 -1.81 -1.63
CA LYS A 214 29.25 -1.31 -1.61
C LYS A 214 30.25 -2.40 -1.22
N VAL A 215 29.92 -3.21 -0.22
CA VAL A 215 30.77 -4.32 0.23
C VAL A 215 30.99 -5.35 -0.88
N HIS A 216 29.95 -5.70 -1.63
CA HIS A 216 30.03 -6.68 -2.72
C HIS A 216 30.57 -6.11 -4.04
N SER A 217 30.67 -4.80 -4.17
CA SER A 217 31.15 -4.11 -5.39
C SER A 217 32.56 -3.53 -5.24
N SER A 218 33.20 -3.67 -4.09
CA SER A 218 34.61 -3.31 -3.92
C SER A 218 35.46 -4.38 -4.62
N PRO A 219 36.30 -4.02 -5.61
CA PRO A 219 37.29 -4.96 -6.12
C PRO A 219 38.29 -5.27 -5.00
N ASP A 220 38.64 -6.55 -4.86
CA ASP A 220 39.79 -7.02 -4.05
C ASP A 220 41.09 -6.35 -4.51
#